data_51d253c1362728aa5a27874d556e586d
#
_entry.id   51d253c1362728aa5a27874d556e586d
#
_cell.length_a   1.000
_cell.length_b   1.000
_cell.length_c   1.000
_cell.angle_alpha   90.00
_cell.angle_beta   90.00
_cell.angle_gamma   90.00
#
_symmetry.space_group_name_H-M   'P 1'
#
loop_
_entity.id
_entity.type
_entity.pdbx_description
1 polymer ?
#
loop_
_entity_poly.entity_id
_entity_poly.type
_entity_poly.pdbx_seq_one_letter_code
_entity_poly.pdbx_strand_id
1 'polypeptide(L)'
;PEVYRELVYASALCNDASIDPGRKGAVIGDPTEGALIYMARAFGIDHEELEDKYPRVFEQPFDSERKRMTTVHRINGKWTSYIRGCTFYYRSRSG
;
A
#
# COMPACT_ATOMS: atom_id res chain seq x y z
N PRO A 1 -1.37 16.94 -6.77
CA PRO A 1 -2.14 16.39 -7.88
C PRO A 1 -2.61 14.97 -7.59
N GLU A 2 -3.71 14.59 -8.19
CA GLU A 2 -4.32 13.28 -7.96
C GLU A 2 -3.41 12.11 -8.33
N VAL A 3 -2.57 12.29 -9.35
CA VAL A 3 -1.66 11.22 -9.78
C VAL A 3 -0.71 10.82 -8.67
N TYR A 4 -0.13 11.80 -7.99
CA TYR A 4 0.78 11.51 -6.89
C TYR A 4 0.04 10.89 -5.71
N ARG A 5 -1.16 11.37 -5.43
CA ARG A 5 -1.97 10.85 -4.34
C ARG A 5 -2.31 9.38 -4.55
N GLU A 6 -2.68 9.00 -5.77
CA GLU A 6 -2.98 7.60 -6.09
C GLU A 6 -1.75 6.72 -5.96
N LEU A 7 -0.61 7.19 -6.40
CA LEU A 7 0.64 6.44 -6.26
C LEU A 7 1.00 6.25 -4.79
N VAL A 8 0.86 7.30 -3.98
CA VAL A 8 1.17 7.22 -2.56
C VAL A 8 0.20 6.28 -1.85
N TYR A 9 -1.08 6.34 -2.18
CA TYR A 9 -2.08 5.43 -1.61
C TYR A 9 -1.75 3.97 -1.95
N ALA A 10 -1.45 3.70 -3.21
CA ALA A 10 -1.10 2.34 -3.64
C ALA A 10 0.15 1.85 -2.89
N SER A 11 1.15 2.72 -2.76
CA SER A 11 2.39 2.38 -2.08
C SER A 11 2.19 2.07 -0.60
N ALA A 12 1.25 2.74 0.04
CA ALA A 12 0.97 2.55 1.46
C ALA A 12 -0.01 1.42 1.73
N LEU A 13 -1.03 1.27 0.89
CA LEU A 13 -2.10 0.29 1.13
C LEU A 13 -1.76 -1.10 0.59
N CYS A 14 -1.16 -1.18 -0.59
CA CYS A 14 -0.76 -2.46 -1.17
C CYS A 14 0.68 -2.76 -0.76
N ASN A 15 0.87 -3.02 0.52
CA ASN A 15 2.20 -3.08 1.13
C ASN A 15 2.09 -3.89 2.43
N ASP A 16 2.97 -4.86 2.60
CA ASP A 16 2.96 -5.73 3.78
C ASP A 16 4.04 -5.40 4.79
N ALA A 17 4.87 -4.40 4.53
CA ALA A 17 5.88 -3.98 5.48
C ALA A 17 5.27 -3.09 6.56
N SER A 18 5.97 -2.93 7.66
CA SER A 18 5.60 -2.01 8.71
C SER A 18 6.85 -1.42 9.34
N ILE A 19 6.65 -0.40 10.17
CA ILE A 19 7.75 0.25 10.87
C ILE A 19 7.70 -0.20 12.33
N ASP A 20 8.81 -0.70 12.84
CA ASP A 20 8.89 -1.19 14.22
C ASP A 20 9.04 0.01 15.18
N PRO A 21 8.05 0.29 16.03
CA PRO A 21 8.16 1.40 16.98
C PRO A 21 9.25 1.18 18.03
N GLY A 22 9.60 -0.07 18.32
CA GLY A 22 10.61 -0.40 19.32
C GLY A 22 12.04 -0.28 18.82
N ARG A 23 12.26 -0.09 17.54
CA ARG A 23 13.59 -0.04 16.93
C ARG A 23 13.84 1.22 16.11
N LYS A 24 13.27 2.33 16.49
CA LYS A 24 13.50 3.63 15.86
C LYS A 24 13.48 3.60 14.33
N GLY A 25 12.36 3.18 13.78
CA GLY A 25 12.17 3.26 12.34
C GLY A 25 12.72 2.08 11.54
N ALA A 26 13.07 0.99 12.22
CA ALA A 26 13.46 -0.22 11.51
C ALA A 26 12.27 -0.79 10.75
N VAL A 27 12.53 -1.32 9.57
CA VAL A 27 11.49 -1.90 8.73
C VAL A 27 11.29 -3.36 9.09
N ILE A 28 10.02 -3.75 9.27
CA ILE A 28 9.63 -5.14 9.39
C ILE A 28 9.08 -5.56 8.04
N GLY A 29 9.72 -6.56 7.40
CA GLY A 29 9.34 -7.04 6.09
C GLY A 29 10.33 -6.62 5.03
N ASP A 30 9.87 -6.53 3.77
CA ASP A 30 10.72 -6.21 2.63
C ASP A 30 11.25 -4.77 2.73
N PRO A 31 12.58 -4.55 2.63
CA PRO A 31 13.13 -3.20 2.65
C PRO A 31 12.58 -2.27 1.57
N THR A 32 12.28 -2.81 0.39
CA THR A 32 11.71 -2.01 -0.70
C THR A 32 10.31 -1.51 -0.32
N GLU A 33 9.50 -2.37 0.27
CA GLU A 33 8.18 -1.97 0.75
C GLU A 33 8.29 -0.96 1.89
N GLY A 34 9.26 -1.14 2.77
CA GLY A 34 9.50 -0.18 3.84
C GLY A 34 9.88 1.19 3.31
N ALA A 35 10.68 1.24 2.26
CA ALA A 35 11.05 2.51 1.63
C ALA A 35 9.81 3.24 1.08
N LEU A 36 8.84 2.49 0.56
CA LEU A 36 7.59 3.08 0.07
C LEU A 36 6.76 3.68 1.21
N ILE A 37 6.79 3.06 2.38
CA ILE A 37 6.12 3.60 3.56
C ILE A 37 6.75 4.94 3.97
N TYR A 38 8.07 5.01 3.94
CA TYR A 38 8.77 6.27 4.24
C TYR A 38 8.50 7.34 3.18
N MET A 39 8.39 6.94 1.92
CA MET A 39 8.01 7.86 0.86
C MET A 39 6.63 8.46 1.14
N ALA A 40 5.67 7.62 1.52
CA ALA A 40 4.33 8.09 1.86
C ALA A 40 4.36 9.09 3.00
N ARG A 41 5.18 8.84 4.02
CA ARG A 41 5.35 9.78 5.12
C ARG A 41 5.87 11.14 4.65
N ALA A 42 6.79 11.15 3.70
CA ALA A 42 7.31 12.39 3.14
C ALA A 42 6.21 13.21 2.46
N PHE A 43 5.17 12.56 1.99
CA PHE A 43 4.00 13.24 1.42
C PHE A 43 2.90 13.50 2.44
N GLY A 44 3.19 13.27 3.73
CA GLY A 44 2.24 13.55 4.79
C GLY A 44 1.23 12.44 5.05
N ILE A 45 1.49 11.24 4.56
CA ILE A 45 0.57 10.11 4.70
C ILE A 45 1.19 9.06 5.62
N ASP A 46 0.51 8.77 6.73
CA ASP A 46 0.90 7.72 7.64
C ASP A 46 0.25 6.41 7.20
N HIS A 47 1.07 5.40 6.98
CA HIS A 47 0.66 4.09 6.54
C HIS A 47 -0.40 3.46 7.45
N GLU A 48 -0.20 3.53 8.76
CA GLU A 48 -1.13 2.92 9.70
C GLU A 48 -2.47 3.66 9.73
N GLU A 49 -2.43 4.99 9.71
CA GLU A 49 -3.66 5.78 9.66
C GLU A 49 -4.44 5.51 8.38
N LEU A 50 -3.74 5.37 7.26
CA LEU A 50 -4.40 5.12 5.99
C LEU A 50 -5.03 3.73 5.98
N GLU A 51 -4.36 2.73 6.55
CA GLU A 51 -4.92 1.38 6.66
C GLU A 51 -6.16 1.36 7.55
N ASP A 52 -6.15 2.13 8.63
CA ASP A 52 -7.32 2.24 9.51
C ASP A 52 -8.49 2.90 8.80
N LYS A 53 -8.21 3.89 7.96
CA LYS A 53 -9.24 4.61 7.23
C LYS A 53 -9.81 3.79 6.07
N TYR A 54 -8.96 3.03 5.41
CA TYR A 54 -9.35 2.22 4.24
C TYR A 54 -8.83 0.79 4.42
N PRO A 55 -9.44 0.01 5.33
CA PRO A 55 -8.97 -1.36 5.55
C PRO A 55 -9.14 -2.23 4.32
N ARG A 56 -8.34 -3.27 4.26
CA ARG A 56 -8.45 -4.26 3.19
C ARG A 56 -9.74 -5.04 3.36
N VAL A 57 -10.61 -5.00 2.35
CA VAL A 57 -11.82 -5.83 2.36
C VAL A 57 -11.57 -7.17 1.68
N PHE A 58 -10.51 -7.25 0.90
CA PHE A 58 -10.04 -8.49 0.27
C PHE A 58 -8.55 -8.34 0.02
N GLU A 59 -7.81 -9.43 0.11
CA GLU A 59 -6.41 -9.41 -0.27
C GLU A 59 -6.02 -10.74 -0.91
N GLN A 60 -5.09 -10.65 -1.84
CA GLN A 60 -4.39 -11.81 -2.35
C GLN A 60 -2.92 -11.56 -2.07
N PRO A 61 -2.30 -12.34 -1.16
CA PRO A 61 -0.90 -12.12 -0.80
C PRO A 61 0.03 -12.27 -1.99
N PHE A 62 1.26 -11.78 -1.84
CA PHE A 62 2.25 -11.92 -2.90
C PHE A 62 2.43 -13.39 -3.27
N ASP A 63 2.33 -13.67 -4.55
CA ASP A 63 2.44 -15.01 -5.11
C ASP A 63 3.70 -15.05 -5.96
N SER A 64 4.61 -15.96 -5.63
CA SER A 64 5.89 -16.07 -6.34
C SER A 64 5.74 -16.51 -7.79
N GLU A 65 4.65 -17.20 -8.12
CA GLU A 65 4.38 -17.56 -9.52
C GLU A 65 3.85 -16.38 -10.32
N ARG A 66 2.87 -15.67 -9.75
CA ARG A 66 2.30 -14.50 -10.40
C ARG A 66 3.15 -13.26 -10.20
N LYS A 67 4.01 -13.26 -9.17
CA LYS A 67 4.90 -12.15 -8.79
C LYS A 67 4.16 -10.85 -8.58
N ARG A 68 3.02 -10.95 -7.89
CA ARG A 68 2.19 -9.79 -7.59
C ARG A 68 1.32 -10.05 -6.38
N MET A 69 0.87 -8.96 -5.77
CA MET A 69 -0.13 -9.01 -4.72
C MET A 69 -1.27 -8.05 -5.04
N THR A 70 -2.43 -8.30 -4.46
CA THR A 70 -3.61 -7.48 -4.69
C THR A 70 -4.26 -7.15 -3.36
N THR A 71 -4.67 -5.90 -3.20
CA THR A 71 -5.51 -5.48 -2.08
C THR A 71 -6.70 -4.72 -2.62
N VAL A 72 -7.85 -4.91 -1.98
CA VAL A 72 -9.08 -4.24 -2.37
C VAL A 72 -9.58 -3.42 -1.20
N HIS A 73 -9.95 -2.18 -1.46
CA HIS A 73 -10.40 -1.22 -0.46
C HIS A 73 -11.65 -0.52 -0.95
N ARG A 74 -12.41 0.02 -0.03
CA ARG A 74 -13.51 0.90 -0.38
C ARG A 74 -13.09 2.33 -0.07
N ILE A 75 -12.86 3.10 -1.12
CA ILE A 75 -12.34 4.46 -0.99
C ILE A 75 -13.36 5.43 -1.58
N ASN A 76 -13.87 6.32 -0.74
CA ASN A 76 -14.88 7.32 -1.14
C ASN A 76 -16.09 6.65 -1.81
N GLY A 77 -16.53 5.51 -1.27
CA GLY A 77 -17.69 4.80 -1.79
C GLY A 77 -17.44 3.95 -3.02
N LYS A 78 -16.21 3.88 -3.50
CA LYS A 78 -15.87 3.13 -4.69
C LYS A 78 -14.95 1.95 -4.36
N TRP A 79 -15.20 0.83 -5.02
CA TRP A 79 -14.32 -0.33 -4.92
C TRP A 79 -13.03 -0.02 -5.64
N THR A 80 -11.93 -0.08 -4.93
CA THR A 80 -10.62 0.24 -5.48
C THR A 80 -9.69 -0.91 -5.22
N SER A 81 -9.09 -1.46 -6.26
CA SER A 81 -8.09 -2.51 -6.11
C SER A 81 -6.73 -1.99 -6.54
N TYR A 82 -5.72 -2.34 -5.76
CA TYR A 82 -4.34 -2.04 -6.08
C TYR A 82 -3.62 -3.36 -6.33
N ILE A 83 -2.89 -3.41 -7.42
CA ILE A 83 -2.08 -4.58 -7.78
C ILE A 83 -0.64 -4.12 -7.84
N ARG A 84 0.22 -4.77 -7.04
CA ARG A 84 1.64 -4.47 -7.02
C ARG A 84 2.44 -5.64 -7.55
N GLY A 85 3.24 -5.40 -8.59
CA GLY A 85 4.24 -6.34 -9.06
C GLY A 85 5.62 -5.96 -8.55
N CYS A 86 6.67 -6.51 -9.15
CA CYS A 86 8.03 -6.21 -8.73
C CYS A 86 8.42 -4.77 -9.06
N THR A 87 7.91 -4.24 -10.15
CA THR A 87 8.33 -2.93 -10.68
C THR A 87 7.17 -2.01 -11.03
N PHE A 88 5.95 -2.34 -10.64
CA PHE A 88 4.80 -1.51 -11.03
C PHE A 88 3.68 -1.60 -10.01
N TYR A 89 2.84 -0.57 -10.03
CA TYR A 89 1.54 -0.57 -9.37
C TYR A 89 0.45 -0.37 -10.41
N TYR A 90 -0.68 -0.99 -10.17
CA TYR A 90 -1.86 -0.83 -11.01
C TYR A 90 -3.06 -0.60 -10.11
N ARG A 91 -3.93 0.31 -10.52
CA ARG A 91 -5.16 0.60 -9.80
C ARG A 91 -6.35 0.38 -10.71
N SER A 92 -7.38 -0.28 -10.17
CA SER A 92 -8.67 -0.39 -10.82
C SER A 92 -9.73 0.09 -9.85
N ARG A 93 -10.71 0.80 -10.36
CA ARG A 93 -11.78 1.35 -9.54
C ARG A 93 -13.12 1.14 -10.20
N SER A 94 -14.13 0.75 -9.39
CA SER A 94 -15.48 0.57 -9.87
C SER A 94 -16.46 0.83 -8.74
N GLY A 95 -17.67 1.08 -9.10
CA GLY A 95 -18.73 1.21 -8.16
C GLY A 95 -19.47 2.45 -8.18
#